data_3b18c0ccaf70ad73218c07eedfbcad9c
#
_entry.id   3b18c0ccaf70ad73218c07eedfbcad9c
#
_cell.length_a   1.000
_cell.length_b   1.000
_cell.length_c   1.000
_cell.angle_alpha   90.00
_cell.angle_beta   90.00
_cell.angle_gamma   90.00
#
_symmetry.space_group_name_H-M   'P 1'
#
loop_
_entity.id
_entity.type
_entity.pdbx_description
1 polymer ?
#
loop_
_entity_poly.entity_id
_entity_poly.type
_entity_poly.pdbx_seq_one_letter_code
_entity_poly.pdbx_strand_id
1 'polypeptide(L)'
;MSNINPDRYLKKLAYLPLLMLSACSITPEQPDYVELISVEQQRVNEWQNLSQQTHVAYLNDLVDSDMFDELLKIAMQSNPDLQQMLLTLQIRQSQRIQASGEKRPFISAGASAQNSSDSDTRFGADLSVSWQADLWGKLADNERAADLDITEQSLLYQSARDTLAAEVMQVWLTLIAQQRALDIEQQRQASLQQTEFFILQRYRQGLGTLEDLDSARSAVASSSADIEALTESFRQQTIQLKTLVGQVNNPEFTLPADYPDVVIPAIDLPEQTLNRRPDLRAAYAAIQASSARTEVAYKDLLPSLSLQAVLEDVGSSPRASLFTAPVWSLLGQLTAPLYQGGQLRAEAEIRELETAISYQQYRDTLLNAVTEIEQALSQEQALVKQQQHIETALAS
;
A
#
# COMPACT_ATOMS: atom_id res chain seq x y z
N MET A 1 -43.97 42.15 -49.89
CA MET A 1 -43.60 40.74 -49.63
C MET A 1 -42.10 40.71 -49.68
N SER A 2 -41.43 40.72 -48.49
CA SER A 2 -39.98 40.74 -48.38
C SER A 2 -39.48 39.26 -48.38
N ASN A 3 -38.62 38.92 -49.32
CA ASN A 3 -38.00 37.65 -49.48
C ASN A 3 -36.98 37.43 -48.33
N ILE A 4 -37.36 36.71 -47.28
CA ILE A 4 -36.47 36.28 -46.21
C ILE A 4 -35.68 35.07 -46.74
N ASN A 5 -34.39 35.27 -46.98
CA ASN A 5 -33.47 34.24 -47.46
C ASN A 5 -33.08 33.26 -46.30
N PRO A 6 -33.56 32.03 -46.27
CA PRO A 6 -33.37 31.10 -45.16
C PRO A 6 -31.92 30.68 -44.98
N ASP A 7 -31.07 30.74 -46.00
CA ASP A 7 -29.66 30.31 -45.95
C ASP A 7 -28.77 31.21 -45.06
N ARG A 8 -29.14 32.47 -44.84
CA ARG A 8 -28.38 33.38 -43.98
C ARG A 8 -28.61 33.12 -42.49
N TYR A 9 -29.75 32.57 -42.11
CA TYR A 9 -30.04 32.23 -40.72
C TYR A 9 -29.48 30.86 -40.35
N LEU A 10 -29.48 29.88 -41.26
CA LEU A 10 -28.84 28.59 -41.03
C LEU A 10 -27.32 28.72 -40.83
N LYS A 11 -26.64 29.55 -41.62
CA LYS A 11 -25.18 29.80 -41.42
C LYS A 11 -24.86 30.49 -40.10
N LYS A 12 -25.72 31.40 -39.61
CA LYS A 12 -25.53 32.07 -38.32
C LYS A 12 -25.84 31.13 -37.13
N LEU A 13 -26.80 30.20 -37.28
CA LEU A 13 -27.11 29.19 -36.25
C LEU A 13 -26.01 28.16 -36.11
N ALA A 14 -25.26 27.82 -37.18
CA ALA A 14 -24.16 26.87 -37.16
C ALA A 14 -22.91 27.39 -36.41
N TYR A 15 -22.74 28.71 -36.25
CA TYR A 15 -21.64 29.31 -35.49
C TYR A 15 -21.95 29.51 -34.00
N LEU A 16 -23.21 29.40 -33.57
CA LEU A 16 -23.62 29.60 -32.16
C LEU A 16 -23.07 28.49 -31.23
N PRO A 17 -23.10 27.19 -31.61
CA PRO A 17 -22.47 26.16 -30.77
C PRO A 17 -20.94 26.24 -30.76
N LEU A 18 -20.27 26.73 -31.80
CA LEU A 18 -18.81 26.88 -31.81
C LEU A 18 -18.32 28.00 -30.88
N LEU A 19 -19.08 29.04 -30.68
CA LEU A 19 -18.75 30.13 -29.73
C LEU A 19 -19.04 29.76 -28.28
N MET A 20 -19.94 28.82 -28.01
CA MET A 20 -20.18 28.29 -26.66
C MET A 20 -19.07 27.33 -26.19
N LEU A 21 -18.34 26.66 -27.09
CA LEU A 21 -17.25 25.72 -26.78
C LEU A 21 -15.98 26.43 -26.28
N SER A 22 -15.77 27.71 -26.60
CA SER A 22 -14.57 28.46 -26.17
C SER A 22 -14.70 29.10 -24.78
N ALA A 23 -15.88 29.05 -24.13
CA ALA A 23 -16.13 29.67 -22.83
C ALA A 23 -16.12 28.70 -21.63
N CYS A 24 -15.87 27.42 -21.85
CA CYS A 24 -16.02 26.37 -20.84
C CYS A 24 -14.68 25.69 -20.46
N SER A 25 -13.64 26.48 -20.20
CA SER A 25 -12.50 25.91 -19.45
C SER A 25 -12.78 26.05 -17.95
N ILE A 26 -13.44 25.03 -17.36
CA ILE A 26 -13.59 24.92 -15.91
C ILE A 26 -12.38 24.12 -15.43
N THR A 27 -11.38 24.82 -14.90
CA THR A 27 -10.24 24.19 -14.23
C THR A 27 -10.44 24.27 -12.73
N PRO A 28 -10.18 23.19 -11.96
CA PRO A 28 -10.22 23.25 -10.51
C PRO A 28 -9.18 24.23 -9.98
N GLU A 29 -9.56 25.07 -9.01
CA GLU A 29 -8.63 25.94 -8.28
C GLU A 29 -8.02 25.12 -7.11
N GLN A 30 -7.15 24.18 -7.44
CA GLN A 30 -6.47 23.35 -6.44
C GLN A 30 -5.16 24.02 -5.99
N PRO A 31 -4.78 23.88 -4.70
CA PRO A 31 -3.43 24.22 -4.25
C PRO A 31 -2.37 23.44 -5.04
N ASP A 32 -1.21 24.04 -5.22
CA ASP A 32 -0.07 23.29 -5.76
C ASP A 32 0.50 22.34 -4.68
N TYR A 33 -0.02 21.13 -4.67
CA TYR A 33 0.41 20.10 -3.71
C TYR A 33 1.88 19.71 -3.88
N VAL A 34 2.47 19.88 -5.07
CA VAL A 34 3.90 19.63 -5.31
C VAL A 34 4.75 20.64 -4.53
N GLU A 35 4.38 21.92 -4.61
CA GLU A 35 5.03 22.98 -3.86
C GLU A 35 4.85 22.77 -2.34
N LEU A 36 3.64 22.48 -1.87
CA LEU A 36 3.35 22.23 -0.47
C LEU A 36 4.17 21.06 0.09
N ILE A 37 4.29 19.96 -0.65
CA ILE A 37 5.10 18.79 -0.26
C ILE A 37 6.58 19.15 -0.18
N SER A 38 7.10 19.90 -1.15
CA SER A 38 8.50 20.34 -1.13
C SER A 38 8.83 21.21 0.09
N VAL A 39 7.91 22.08 0.47
CA VAL A 39 8.03 22.91 1.69
C VAL A 39 8.01 22.07 2.96
N GLU A 40 7.12 21.07 3.05
CA GLU A 40 7.08 20.17 4.22
C GLU A 40 8.35 19.34 4.35
N GLN A 41 8.88 18.80 3.25
CA GLN A 41 10.14 18.05 3.27
C GLN A 41 11.34 18.92 3.65
N GLN A 42 11.40 20.16 3.19
CA GLN A 42 12.47 21.12 3.54
C GLN A 42 12.47 21.55 5.01
N ARG A 43 11.36 21.37 5.74
CA ARG A 43 11.31 21.62 7.19
C ARG A 43 12.12 20.60 7.99
N VAL A 44 12.41 19.43 7.40
CA VAL A 44 13.26 18.40 7.98
C VAL A 44 14.69 18.63 7.51
N ASN A 45 15.38 19.62 8.09
CA ASN A 45 16.68 20.06 7.57
C ASN A 45 17.87 19.18 8.02
N GLU A 46 17.81 18.62 9.25
CA GLU A 46 18.90 17.86 9.84
C GLU A 46 18.36 16.79 10.80
N TRP A 47 18.96 15.60 10.79
CA TRP A 47 18.73 14.61 11.84
C TRP A 47 19.48 15.03 13.10
N GLN A 48 18.84 14.96 14.26
CA GLN A 48 19.52 15.20 15.53
C GLN A 48 20.55 14.07 15.76
N ASN A 49 21.84 14.44 15.89
CA ASN A 49 22.93 13.55 16.26
C ASN A 49 23.44 12.54 15.21
N LEU A 50 23.70 12.97 13.98
CA LEU A 50 24.38 12.14 12.98
C LEU A 50 25.80 11.75 13.41
N SER A 51 26.08 10.44 13.48
CA SER A 51 27.45 9.93 13.40
C SER A 51 27.87 9.85 11.93
N GLN A 52 29.06 10.38 11.61
CA GLN A 52 29.60 10.36 10.25
C GLN A 52 30.02 8.95 9.86
N GLN A 53 29.13 8.17 9.27
CA GLN A 53 29.45 6.90 8.64
C GLN A 53 29.13 6.98 7.14
N THR A 54 29.95 6.33 6.31
CA THR A 54 30.06 6.61 4.86
C THR A 54 29.45 5.56 3.96
N HIS A 55 28.75 4.54 4.44
CA HIS A 55 28.18 3.50 3.61
C HIS A 55 26.66 3.39 3.76
N VAL A 56 25.96 3.58 2.64
CA VAL A 56 24.53 3.24 2.53
C VAL A 56 24.44 1.72 2.41
N ALA A 57 23.94 1.05 3.44
CA ALA A 57 23.63 -0.38 3.39
C ALA A 57 22.15 -0.58 3.04
N TYR A 58 21.86 -1.53 2.17
CA TYR A 58 20.53 -2.05 1.99
C TYR A 58 20.20 -3.04 3.12
N LEU A 59 18.92 -3.32 3.33
CA LEU A 59 18.48 -4.23 4.39
C LEU A 59 19.18 -5.61 4.33
N ASN A 60 19.41 -6.12 3.12
CA ASN A 60 20.12 -7.39 2.88
C ASN A 60 21.61 -7.33 3.24
N ASP A 61 22.20 -6.14 3.29
CA ASP A 61 23.63 -5.95 3.58
C ASP A 61 23.87 -5.78 5.10
N LEU A 62 22.80 -5.67 5.91
CA LEU A 62 22.92 -5.44 7.36
C LEU A 62 23.38 -6.67 8.11
N VAL A 63 23.00 -7.88 7.63
CA VAL A 63 23.31 -9.15 8.28
C VAL A 63 23.82 -10.13 7.23
N ASP A 64 25.07 -10.57 7.37
CA ASP A 64 25.67 -11.58 6.49
C ASP A 64 25.36 -12.99 7.03
N SER A 65 24.29 -13.62 6.50
CA SER A 65 23.87 -14.96 6.90
C SER A 65 23.04 -15.67 5.84
N ASP A 66 23.59 -16.74 5.25
CA ASP A 66 22.86 -17.59 4.29
C ASP A 66 21.54 -18.14 4.87
N MET A 67 21.51 -18.42 6.17
CA MET A 67 20.30 -18.91 6.86
C MET A 67 19.21 -17.85 6.92
N PHE A 68 19.58 -16.60 7.17
CA PHE A 68 18.65 -15.49 7.19
C PHE A 68 18.10 -15.23 5.78
N ASP A 69 18.95 -15.26 4.76
CA ASP A 69 18.55 -15.06 3.37
C ASP A 69 17.55 -16.11 2.88
N GLU A 70 17.76 -17.38 3.25
CA GLU A 70 16.80 -18.44 2.92
C GLU A 70 15.46 -18.23 3.64
N LEU A 71 15.49 -17.87 4.92
CA LEU A 71 14.30 -17.56 5.70
C LEU A 71 13.51 -16.38 5.11
N LEU A 72 14.22 -15.31 4.76
CA LEU A 72 13.64 -14.13 4.14
C LEU A 72 13.00 -14.48 2.79
N LYS A 73 13.66 -15.27 1.97
CA LYS A 73 13.12 -15.74 0.68
C LYS A 73 11.83 -16.51 0.86
N ILE A 74 11.75 -17.41 1.85
CA ILE A 74 10.53 -18.16 2.15
C ILE A 74 9.43 -17.21 2.61
N ALA A 75 9.72 -16.27 3.51
CA ALA A 75 8.75 -15.26 3.98
C ALA A 75 8.18 -14.44 2.82
N MET A 76 9.03 -13.95 1.92
CA MET A 76 8.60 -13.18 0.75
C MET A 76 7.69 -13.95 -0.20
N GLN A 77 7.81 -15.29 -0.25
CA GLN A 77 7.00 -16.14 -1.12
C GLN A 77 5.71 -16.62 -0.46
N SER A 78 5.71 -16.79 0.86
CA SER A 78 4.64 -17.51 1.57
C SER A 78 3.83 -16.65 2.53
N ASN A 79 4.27 -15.41 2.84
CA ASN A 79 3.55 -14.55 3.76
C ASN A 79 2.18 -14.16 3.18
N PRO A 80 1.05 -14.44 3.89
CA PRO A 80 -0.29 -14.19 3.37
C PRO A 80 -0.60 -12.71 3.14
N ASP A 81 -0.10 -11.81 3.99
CA ASP A 81 -0.38 -10.38 3.88
C ASP A 81 0.32 -9.79 2.65
N LEU A 82 1.56 -10.22 2.40
CA LEU A 82 2.29 -9.82 1.20
C LEU A 82 1.61 -10.35 -0.08
N GLN A 83 1.08 -11.58 -0.05
CA GLN A 83 0.31 -12.15 -1.16
C GLN A 83 -1.00 -11.39 -1.40
N GLN A 84 -1.71 -10.95 -0.35
CA GLN A 84 -2.90 -10.10 -0.48
C GLN A 84 -2.56 -8.77 -1.16
N MET A 85 -1.44 -8.14 -0.79
CA MET A 85 -1.01 -6.89 -1.43
C MET A 85 -0.65 -7.09 -2.91
N LEU A 86 -0.02 -8.22 -3.26
CA LEU A 86 0.24 -8.57 -4.66
C LEU A 86 -1.05 -8.75 -5.46
N LEU A 87 -2.04 -9.45 -4.89
CA LEU A 87 -3.37 -9.62 -5.52
C LEU A 87 -4.08 -8.27 -5.67
N THR A 88 -3.94 -7.37 -4.69
CA THR A 88 -4.49 -6.01 -4.78
C THR A 88 -3.83 -5.23 -5.93
N LEU A 89 -2.52 -5.35 -6.12
CA LEU A 89 -1.82 -4.76 -7.27
C LEU A 89 -2.37 -5.30 -8.61
N GLN A 90 -2.65 -6.60 -8.71
CA GLN A 90 -3.26 -7.20 -9.90
C GLN A 90 -4.70 -6.69 -10.14
N ILE A 91 -5.46 -6.44 -9.06
CA ILE A 91 -6.77 -5.79 -9.15
C ILE A 91 -6.63 -4.38 -9.73
N ARG A 92 -5.69 -3.55 -9.26
CA ARG A 92 -5.43 -2.21 -9.80
C ARG A 92 -5.06 -2.26 -11.29
N GLN A 93 -4.23 -3.22 -11.71
CA GLN A 93 -3.90 -3.43 -13.12
C GLN A 93 -5.15 -3.76 -13.96
N SER A 94 -6.05 -4.58 -13.43
CA SER A 94 -7.32 -4.92 -14.10
C SER A 94 -8.27 -3.70 -14.16
N GLN A 95 -8.34 -2.88 -13.11
CA GLN A 95 -9.10 -1.64 -13.09
C GLN A 95 -8.58 -0.62 -14.12
N ARG A 96 -7.27 -0.54 -14.31
CA ARG A 96 -6.67 0.28 -15.36
C ARG A 96 -7.08 -0.20 -16.76
N ILE A 97 -7.13 -1.52 -17.02
CA ILE A 97 -7.62 -2.07 -18.27
C ILE A 97 -9.10 -1.69 -18.47
N GLN A 98 -9.92 -1.73 -17.41
CA GLN A 98 -11.30 -1.28 -17.44
C GLN A 98 -11.43 0.19 -17.82
N ALA A 99 -10.68 1.10 -17.14
CA ALA A 99 -10.68 2.53 -17.44
C ALA A 99 -10.22 2.81 -18.87
N SER A 100 -9.18 2.12 -19.38
CA SER A 100 -8.75 2.26 -20.78
C SER A 100 -9.79 1.73 -21.78
N GLY A 101 -10.62 0.79 -21.35
CA GLY A 101 -11.71 0.24 -22.14
C GLY A 101 -12.80 1.27 -22.45
N GLU A 102 -13.04 2.22 -21.55
CA GLU A 102 -14.04 3.27 -21.71
C GLU A 102 -13.75 4.21 -22.91
N LYS A 103 -12.49 4.32 -23.33
CA LYS A 103 -12.07 5.07 -24.51
C LYS A 103 -12.35 4.34 -25.83
N ARG A 104 -12.66 3.05 -25.78
CA ARG A 104 -12.82 2.19 -26.96
C ARG A 104 -14.28 2.02 -27.30
N PRO A 105 -14.61 1.76 -28.58
CA PRO A 105 -15.96 1.40 -28.95
C PRO A 105 -16.42 0.12 -28.24
N PHE A 106 -17.65 0.16 -27.72
CA PHE A 106 -18.33 -0.99 -27.15
C PHE A 106 -19.23 -1.61 -28.21
N ILE A 107 -19.11 -2.91 -28.44
CA ILE A 107 -19.88 -3.65 -29.41
C ILE A 107 -20.76 -4.65 -28.66
N SER A 108 -22.07 -4.61 -28.93
CA SER A 108 -23.03 -5.56 -28.38
C SER A 108 -23.94 -6.13 -29.46
N ALA A 109 -24.37 -7.35 -29.26
CA ALA A 109 -25.38 -8.00 -30.08
C ALA A 109 -26.59 -8.38 -29.21
N GLY A 110 -27.77 -8.07 -29.68
CA GLY A 110 -29.03 -8.36 -29.01
C GLY A 110 -29.97 -9.23 -29.85
N ALA A 111 -30.82 -9.98 -29.15
CA ALA A 111 -31.98 -10.64 -29.77
C ALA A 111 -33.18 -10.40 -28.87
N SER A 112 -34.31 -10.03 -29.47
CA SER A 112 -35.53 -9.71 -28.75
C SER A 112 -36.73 -10.45 -29.36
N ALA A 113 -37.70 -10.78 -28.51
CA ALA A 113 -39.02 -11.25 -28.92
C ALA A 113 -40.06 -10.45 -28.15
N GLN A 114 -40.93 -9.77 -28.86
CA GLN A 114 -41.98 -8.94 -28.28
C GLN A 114 -43.35 -9.43 -28.74
N ASN A 115 -44.23 -9.64 -27.81
CA ASN A 115 -45.66 -9.92 -28.08
C ASN A 115 -46.52 -8.88 -27.34
N SER A 116 -47.51 -8.33 -28.00
CA SER A 116 -48.43 -7.31 -27.44
C SER A 116 -49.86 -7.67 -27.81
N SER A 117 -50.82 -7.26 -26.98
CA SER A 117 -52.26 -7.46 -27.24
C SER A 117 -52.75 -6.83 -28.55
N ASP A 118 -52.04 -5.79 -29.03
CA ASP A 118 -52.42 -5.01 -30.21
C ASP A 118 -51.56 -5.28 -31.44
N SER A 119 -50.57 -6.19 -31.36
CA SER A 119 -49.68 -6.49 -32.50
C SER A 119 -49.21 -7.93 -32.47
N ASP A 120 -48.94 -8.48 -33.68
CA ASP A 120 -48.34 -9.80 -33.83
C ASP A 120 -46.96 -9.88 -33.17
N THR A 121 -46.60 -11.11 -32.77
CA THR A 121 -45.25 -11.34 -32.20
C THR A 121 -44.17 -10.91 -33.17
N ARG A 122 -43.27 -10.05 -32.70
CA ARG A 122 -42.11 -9.57 -33.45
C ARG A 122 -40.82 -10.09 -32.85
N PHE A 123 -39.92 -10.50 -33.72
CA PHE A 123 -38.56 -10.90 -33.35
C PHE A 123 -37.59 -9.86 -33.89
N GLY A 124 -36.62 -9.48 -33.07
CA GLY A 124 -35.57 -8.54 -33.45
C GLY A 124 -34.20 -9.11 -33.22
N ALA A 125 -33.27 -8.82 -34.10
CA ALA A 125 -31.84 -9.01 -33.85
C ALA A 125 -31.13 -7.69 -34.15
N ASP A 126 -30.22 -7.30 -33.25
CA ASP A 126 -29.45 -6.08 -33.41
C ASP A 126 -27.97 -6.29 -33.14
N LEU A 127 -27.15 -5.51 -33.83
CA LEU A 127 -25.74 -5.33 -33.57
C LEU A 127 -25.53 -3.84 -33.37
N SER A 128 -25.05 -3.44 -32.20
CA SER A 128 -24.81 -2.04 -31.86
C SER A 128 -23.34 -1.77 -31.53
N VAL A 129 -22.87 -0.62 -31.98
CA VAL A 129 -21.56 -0.05 -31.62
C VAL A 129 -21.80 1.28 -30.97
N SER A 130 -21.37 1.45 -29.74
CA SER A 130 -21.41 2.72 -29.01
C SER A 130 -20.02 3.19 -28.66
N TRP A 131 -19.77 4.48 -28.79
CA TRP A 131 -18.50 5.09 -28.46
C TRP A 131 -18.70 6.51 -27.93
N GLN A 132 -17.98 6.85 -26.86
CA GLN A 132 -17.93 8.20 -26.31
C GLN A 132 -16.65 8.88 -26.75
N ALA A 133 -16.77 10.00 -27.43
CA ALA A 133 -15.61 10.80 -27.83
C ALA A 133 -15.08 11.59 -26.65
N ASP A 134 -13.79 11.43 -26.36
CA ASP A 134 -13.11 12.11 -25.26
C ASP A 134 -12.67 13.53 -25.65
N LEU A 135 -13.66 14.45 -25.80
CA LEU A 135 -13.41 15.82 -26.27
C LEU A 135 -12.57 16.66 -25.30
N TRP A 136 -12.71 16.39 -24.01
CA TRP A 136 -12.13 17.18 -22.94
C TRP A 136 -11.01 16.46 -22.20
N GLY A 137 -10.70 15.24 -22.60
CA GLY A 137 -9.72 14.40 -21.92
C GLY A 137 -10.20 13.83 -20.59
N LYS A 138 -11.53 13.74 -20.34
CA LYS A 138 -12.11 13.14 -19.14
C LYS A 138 -11.72 11.68 -19.00
N LEU A 139 -11.88 10.89 -20.10
CA LEU A 139 -11.55 9.46 -20.09
C LEU A 139 -10.02 9.24 -20.01
N ALA A 140 -9.24 10.18 -20.56
CA ALA A 140 -7.78 10.16 -20.42
C ALA A 140 -7.35 10.41 -18.98
N ASP A 141 -7.98 11.34 -18.25
CA ASP A 141 -7.68 11.57 -16.84
C ASP A 141 -8.13 10.42 -15.95
N ASN A 142 -9.26 9.78 -16.27
CA ASN A 142 -9.70 8.59 -15.56
C ASN A 142 -8.69 7.43 -15.71
N GLU A 143 -8.16 7.22 -16.92
CA GLU A 143 -7.09 6.24 -17.15
C GLU A 143 -5.80 6.65 -16.42
N ARG A 144 -5.43 7.94 -16.43
CA ARG A 144 -4.27 8.47 -15.69
C ARG A 144 -4.40 8.25 -14.18
N ALA A 145 -5.59 8.47 -13.62
CA ALA A 145 -5.85 8.18 -12.20
C ALA A 145 -5.65 6.68 -11.90
N ALA A 146 -6.11 5.79 -12.77
CA ALA A 146 -5.90 4.35 -12.60
C ALA A 146 -4.42 3.93 -12.76
N ASP A 147 -3.63 4.57 -13.61
CA ASP A 147 -2.18 4.35 -13.72
C ASP A 147 -1.45 4.81 -12.44
N LEU A 148 -1.90 5.91 -11.83
CA LEU A 148 -1.38 6.40 -10.56
C LEU A 148 -1.75 5.49 -9.38
N ASP A 149 -2.95 4.88 -9.39
CA ASP A 149 -3.35 3.85 -8.42
C ASP A 149 -2.45 2.59 -8.49
N ILE A 150 -2.03 2.19 -9.70
CA ILE A 150 -1.04 1.10 -9.86
C ILE A 150 0.29 1.52 -9.25
N THR A 151 0.73 2.76 -9.50
CA THR A 151 1.97 3.30 -8.96
C THR A 151 1.93 3.31 -7.43
N GLU A 152 0.87 3.85 -6.84
CA GLU A 152 0.63 3.84 -5.39
C GLU A 152 0.70 2.41 -4.84
N GLN A 153 -0.09 1.48 -5.40
CA GLN A 153 -0.15 0.11 -4.90
C GLN A 153 1.17 -0.66 -5.07
N SER A 154 1.94 -0.39 -6.13
CA SER A 154 3.26 -1.00 -6.32
C SER A 154 4.27 -0.53 -5.27
N LEU A 155 4.20 0.74 -4.88
CA LEU A 155 5.03 1.32 -3.83
C LEU A 155 4.61 0.84 -2.43
N LEU A 156 3.30 0.69 -2.17
CA LEU A 156 2.80 0.06 -0.95
C LEU A 156 3.23 -1.40 -0.84
N TYR A 157 3.22 -2.14 -1.95
CA TYR A 157 3.75 -3.51 -1.99
C TYR A 157 5.24 -3.55 -1.69
N GLN A 158 6.03 -2.60 -2.22
CA GLN A 158 7.45 -2.48 -1.88
C GLN A 158 7.66 -2.15 -0.40
N SER A 159 6.90 -1.20 0.16
CA SER A 159 6.93 -0.87 1.59
C SER A 159 6.61 -2.08 2.46
N ALA A 160 5.60 -2.87 2.09
CA ALA A 160 5.23 -4.08 2.82
C ALA A 160 6.35 -5.14 2.78
N ARG A 161 7.06 -5.27 1.66
CA ARG A 161 8.23 -6.16 1.55
C ARG A 161 9.36 -5.71 2.49
N ASP A 162 9.64 -4.42 2.51
CA ASP A 162 10.70 -3.86 3.36
C ASP A 162 10.34 -4.03 4.84
N THR A 163 9.08 -3.78 5.21
CA THR A 163 8.56 -4.01 6.58
C THR A 163 8.65 -5.49 6.97
N LEU A 164 8.18 -6.40 6.12
CA LEU A 164 8.27 -7.85 6.38
C LEU A 164 9.72 -8.30 6.58
N ALA A 165 10.65 -7.81 5.75
CA ALA A 165 12.06 -8.13 5.89
C ALA A 165 12.63 -7.65 7.23
N ALA A 166 12.30 -6.43 7.65
CA ALA A 166 12.72 -5.86 8.93
C ALA A 166 12.12 -6.65 10.11
N GLU A 167 10.84 -7.01 10.06
CA GLU A 167 10.18 -7.80 11.10
C GLU A 167 10.78 -9.20 11.23
N VAL A 168 11.02 -9.89 10.11
CA VAL A 168 11.66 -11.22 10.09
C VAL A 168 13.07 -11.13 10.69
N MET A 169 13.86 -10.11 10.32
CA MET A 169 15.19 -9.87 10.88
C MET A 169 15.14 -9.63 12.38
N GLN A 170 14.25 -8.76 12.85
CA GLN A 170 14.10 -8.43 14.27
C GLN A 170 13.72 -9.67 15.09
N VAL A 171 12.75 -10.44 14.62
CA VAL A 171 12.30 -11.67 15.31
C VAL A 171 13.41 -12.72 15.33
N TRP A 172 14.13 -12.89 14.23
CA TRP A 172 15.24 -13.84 14.12
C TRP A 172 16.41 -13.48 15.06
N LEU A 173 16.84 -12.21 15.08
CA LEU A 173 17.88 -11.73 16.00
C LEU A 173 17.44 -11.86 17.47
N THR A 174 16.16 -11.60 17.76
CA THR A 174 15.59 -11.80 19.11
C THR A 174 15.64 -13.24 19.52
N LEU A 175 15.37 -14.21 18.63
CA LEU A 175 15.47 -15.64 18.91
C LEU A 175 16.92 -16.04 19.27
N ILE A 176 17.91 -15.53 18.54
CA ILE A 176 19.33 -15.76 18.85
C ILE A 176 19.66 -15.23 20.26
N ALA A 177 19.21 -14.00 20.56
CA ALA A 177 19.41 -13.39 21.88
C ALA A 177 18.77 -14.21 23.00
N GLN A 178 17.54 -14.68 22.81
CA GLN A 178 16.81 -15.50 23.79
C GLN A 178 17.44 -16.88 23.98
N GLN A 179 17.91 -17.52 22.90
CA GLN A 179 18.65 -18.78 23.01
C GLN A 179 19.91 -18.60 23.87
N ARG A 180 20.67 -17.52 23.65
CA ARG A 180 21.85 -17.23 24.46
C ARG A 180 21.52 -16.92 25.91
N ALA A 181 20.46 -16.16 26.16
CA ALA A 181 19.98 -15.90 27.52
C ALA A 181 19.61 -17.20 28.26
N LEU A 182 18.96 -18.12 27.56
CA LEU A 182 18.60 -19.42 28.10
C LEU A 182 19.84 -20.28 28.42
N ASP A 183 20.85 -20.34 27.54
CA ASP A 183 22.10 -21.05 27.77
C ASP A 183 22.85 -20.48 28.99
N ILE A 184 22.91 -19.16 29.15
CA ILE A 184 23.54 -18.50 30.29
C ILE A 184 22.80 -18.83 31.59
N GLU A 185 21.45 -18.76 31.57
CA GLU A 185 20.63 -19.03 32.76
C GLU A 185 20.75 -20.52 33.21
N GLN A 186 20.83 -21.45 32.26
CA GLN A 186 21.09 -22.86 32.58
C GLN A 186 22.45 -23.07 33.24
N GLN A 187 23.51 -22.36 32.78
CA GLN A 187 24.83 -22.39 33.41
C GLN A 187 24.80 -21.77 34.82
N ARG A 188 24.05 -20.66 35.00
CA ARG A 188 23.82 -20.03 36.31
C ARG A 188 23.14 -21.01 37.28
N GLN A 189 22.07 -21.68 36.80
CA GLN A 189 21.37 -22.70 37.62
C GLN A 189 22.29 -23.83 38.07
N ALA A 190 23.10 -24.36 37.14
CA ALA A 190 24.06 -25.41 37.49
C ALA A 190 25.03 -24.96 38.61
N SER A 191 25.53 -23.74 38.56
CA SER A 191 26.39 -23.13 39.58
C SER A 191 25.66 -22.92 40.92
N LEU A 192 24.40 -22.52 40.90
CA LEU A 192 23.55 -22.36 42.09
C LEU A 192 23.26 -23.72 42.74
N GLN A 193 22.98 -24.78 41.96
CA GLN A 193 22.79 -26.14 42.46
C GLN A 193 24.06 -26.70 43.12
N GLN A 194 25.22 -26.40 42.54
CA GLN A 194 26.49 -26.79 43.17
C GLN A 194 26.70 -26.03 44.48
N THR A 195 26.38 -24.79 44.55
CA THR A 195 26.45 -23.95 45.77
C THR A 195 25.50 -24.48 46.85
N GLU A 196 24.25 -24.80 46.51
CA GLU A 196 23.27 -25.42 47.41
C GLU A 196 23.83 -26.73 47.99
N PHE A 197 24.42 -27.58 47.13
CA PHE A 197 25.03 -28.85 47.58
C PHE A 197 26.12 -28.61 48.60
N PHE A 198 27.04 -27.67 48.41
CA PHE A 198 28.09 -27.33 49.39
C PHE A 198 27.53 -26.77 50.68
N ILE A 199 26.53 -25.88 50.63
CA ILE A 199 25.89 -25.33 51.84
C ILE A 199 25.14 -26.41 52.60
N LEU A 200 24.47 -27.38 51.93
CA LEU A 200 23.83 -28.53 52.54
C LEU A 200 24.86 -29.43 53.30
N GLN A 201 26.02 -29.67 52.69
CA GLN A 201 27.09 -30.46 53.35
C GLN A 201 27.61 -29.74 54.60
N ARG A 202 27.85 -28.44 54.56
CA ARG A 202 28.26 -27.64 55.73
C ARG A 202 27.19 -27.65 56.82
N TYR A 203 25.91 -27.52 56.47
CA TYR A 203 24.80 -27.58 57.43
C TYR A 203 24.75 -28.96 58.12
N ARG A 204 24.86 -30.05 57.38
CA ARG A 204 24.89 -31.40 57.93
C ARG A 204 26.06 -31.64 58.90
N GLN A 205 27.16 -30.94 58.72
CA GLN A 205 28.33 -31.00 59.59
C GLN A 205 28.25 -30.04 60.76
N GLY A 206 27.17 -29.27 60.91
CA GLY A 206 27.02 -28.24 61.96
C GLY A 206 27.82 -26.96 61.73
N LEU A 207 28.33 -26.74 60.47
CA LEU A 207 29.18 -25.62 60.09
C LEU A 207 28.43 -24.53 59.30
N GLY A 208 27.11 -24.62 59.14
CA GLY A 208 26.26 -23.73 58.44
C GLY A 208 24.90 -23.53 59.13
N THR A 209 24.14 -22.51 58.71
CA THR A 209 22.82 -22.22 59.26
C THR A 209 21.71 -22.76 58.39
N LEU A 210 20.51 -22.93 58.92
CA LEU A 210 19.31 -23.26 58.15
C LEU A 210 18.94 -22.12 57.18
N GLU A 211 19.17 -20.87 57.60
CA GLU A 211 18.94 -19.67 56.81
C GLU A 211 19.76 -19.65 55.53
N ASP A 212 21.06 -20.04 55.61
CA ASP A 212 21.93 -20.14 54.44
C ASP A 212 21.41 -21.22 53.46
N LEU A 213 20.95 -22.37 53.98
CA LEU A 213 20.43 -23.43 53.18
C LEU A 213 19.09 -23.04 52.48
N ASP A 214 18.20 -22.40 53.22
CA ASP A 214 16.90 -21.97 52.65
C ASP A 214 17.08 -20.84 51.61
N SER A 215 18.07 -19.93 51.85
CA SER A 215 18.45 -18.92 50.85
C SER A 215 19.01 -19.55 49.57
N ALA A 216 19.89 -20.54 49.69
CA ALA A 216 20.43 -21.27 48.53
C ALA A 216 19.34 -22.03 47.73
N ARG A 217 18.43 -22.68 48.42
CA ARG A 217 17.28 -23.37 47.82
C ARG A 217 16.34 -22.41 47.11
N SER A 218 16.07 -21.24 47.73
CA SER A 218 15.25 -20.18 47.12
C SER A 218 15.90 -19.66 45.85
N ALA A 219 17.22 -19.49 45.83
CA ALA A 219 17.96 -19.04 44.63
C ALA A 219 17.88 -20.06 43.48
N VAL A 220 18.01 -21.39 43.78
CA VAL A 220 17.84 -22.43 42.75
C VAL A 220 16.40 -22.45 42.21
N ALA A 221 15.41 -22.35 43.10
CA ALA A 221 13.99 -22.33 42.70
C ALA A 221 13.66 -21.10 41.82
N SER A 222 14.19 -19.93 42.18
CA SER A 222 14.03 -18.71 41.37
C SER A 222 14.64 -18.87 39.99
N SER A 223 15.90 -19.40 39.90
CA SER A 223 16.54 -19.66 38.61
C SER A 223 15.77 -20.67 37.76
N SER A 224 15.15 -21.69 38.38
CA SER A 224 14.28 -22.62 37.65
C SER A 224 13.06 -21.94 37.06
N ALA A 225 12.45 -21.02 37.82
CA ALA A 225 11.31 -20.23 37.32
C ALA A 225 11.73 -19.28 36.18
N ASP A 226 12.92 -18.68 36.25
CA ASP A 226 13.48 -17.83 35.20
C ASP A 226 13.72 -18.61 33.89
N ILE A 227 14.21 -19.86 33.98
CA ILE A 227 14.39 -20.78 32.84
C ILE A 227 13.05 -21.08 32.15
N GLU A 228 12.00 -21.37 32.92
CA GLU A 228 10.68 -21.65 32.36
C GLU A 228 10.11 -20.41 31.65
N ALA A 229 10.30 -19.21 32.25
CA ALA A 229 9.86 -17.95 31.63
C ALA A 229 10.61 -17.67 30.31
N LEU A 230 11.93 -17.86 30.27
CA LEU A 230 12.74 -17.69 29.05
C LEU A 230 12.37 -18.73 27.98
N THR A 231 12.12 -19.98 28.38
CA THR A 231 11.70 -21.05 27.46
C THR A 231 10.36 -20.73 26.81
N GLU A 232 9.39 -20.23 27.60
CA GLU A 232 8.09 -19.81 27.05
C GLU A 232 8.22 -18.60 26.12
N SER A 233 9.04 -17.62 26.48
CA SER A 233 9.32 -16.46 25.63
C SER A 233 9.93 -16.86 24.28
N PHE A 234 10.91 -17.76 24.30
CA PHE A 234 11.53 -18.34 23.09
C PHE A 234 10.49 -19.08 22.23
N ARG A 235 9.62 -19.86 22.86
CA ARG A 235 8.54 -20.56 22.15
C ARG A 235 7.58 -19.60 21.47
N GLN A 236 7.15 -18.52 22.14
CA GLN A 236 6.27 -17.50 21.58
C GLN A 236 6.93 -16.79 20.39
N GLN A 237 8.19 -16.43 20.52
CA GLN A 237 8.95 -15.78 19.44
C GLN A 237 9.12 -16.71 18.22
N THR A 238 9.31 -18.02 18.46
CA THR A 238 9.34 -19.02 17.38
C THR A 238 8.01 -19.12 16.64
N ILE A 239 6.89 -19.05 17.37
CA ILE A 239 5.55 -19.03 16.75
C ILE A 239 5.38 -17.76 15.91
N GLN A 240 5.82 -16.61 16.41
CA GLN A 240 5.77 -15.35 15.66
C GLN A 240 6.57 -15.45 14.36
N LEU A 241 7.79 -15.98 14.40
CA LEU A 241 8.60 -16.19 13.19
C LEU A 241 7.89 -17.11 12.19
N LYS A 242 7.32 -18.22 12.65
CA LYS A 242 6.55 -19.13 11.78
C LYS A 242 5.36 -18.44 11.12
N THR A 243 4.69 -17.54 11.83
CA THR A 243 3.58 -16.76 11.29
C THR A 243 4.05 -15.79 10.21
N LEU A 244 5.14 -15.05 10.44
CA LEU A 244 5.73 -14.13 9.47
C LEU A 244 6.19 -14.86 8.20
N VAL A 245 6.76 -16.05 8.36
CA VAL A 245 7.20 -16.89 7.23
C VAL A 245 6.02 -17.55 6.51
N GLY A 246 4.80 -17.49 7.09
CA GLY A 246 3.60 -18.08 6.48
C GLY A 246 3.55 -19.61 6.54
N GLN A 247 4.31 -20.24 7.44
CA GLN A 247 4.44 -21.69 7.53
C GLN A 247 4.23 -22.18 8.97
N VAL A 248 3.01 -22.61 9.30
CA VAL A 248 2.66 -23.09 10.65
C VAL A 248 3.33 -24.43 10.99
N ASN A 249 3.57 -25.29 9.99
CA ASN A 249 4.03 -26.67 10.15
C ASN A 249 5.49 -26.90 9.73
N ASN A 250 6.29 -25.85 9.61
CA ASN A 250 7.66 -26.00 9.10
C ASN A 250 8.63 -26.48 10.20
N PRO A 251 9.72 -27.21 9.78
CA PRO A 251 10.70 -27.77 10.69
C PRO A 251 11.35 -26.72 11.58
N GLU A 252 12.00 -27.21 12.61
CA GLU A 252 12.80 -26.42 13.53
C GLU A 252 13.76 -25.50 12.76
N PHE A 253 13.62 -24.20 12.96
CA PHE A 253 14.60 -23.25 12.44
C PHE A 253 15.92 -23.51 13.18
N THR A 254 16.97 -23.81 12.43
CA THR A 254 18.31 -23.86 13.00
C THR A 254 18.76 -22.44 13.24
N LEU A 255 19.11 -22.10 14.47
CA LEU A 255 19.69 -20.80 14.82
C LEU A 255 21.21 -20.89 14.82
N PRO A 256 21.93 -19.84 14.42
CA PRO A 256 23.38 -19.82 14.51
C PRO A 256 23.82 -19.86 15.99
N ALA A 257 24.96 -20.48 16.22
CA ALA A 257 25.53 -20.57 17.55
C ALA A 257 26.00 -19.23 18.11
N ASP A 258 26.38 -18.26 17.26
CA ASP A 258 26.85 -16.92 17.62
C ASP A 258 26.03 -15.85 16.90
N TYR A 259 26.10 -14.61 17.41
CA TYR A 259 25.49 -13.49 16.72
C TYR A 259 26.16 -13.31 15.35
N PRO A 260 25.40 -13.05 14.30
CA PRO A 260 25.95 -12.68 13.00
C PRO A 260 26.64 -11.32 13.08
N ASP A 261 27.59 -11.10 12.19
CA ASP A 261 28.15 -9.77 12.00
C ASP A 261 27.09 -8.83 11.45
N VAL A 262 26.92 -7.68 12.09
CA VAL A 262 25.95 -6.64 11.71
C VAL A 262 26.68 -5.40 11.22
N VAL A 263 26.38 -4.98 10.00
CA VAL A 263 26.89 -3.73 9.45
C VAL A 263 25.99 -2.56 9.87
N ILE A 264 26.56 -1.55 10.52
CA ILE A 264 25.80 -0.35 10.87
C ILE A 264 25.69 0.52 9.61
N PRO A 265 24.47 0.82 9.11
CA PRO A 265 24.30 1.61 7.91
C PRO A 265 24.64 3.08 8.16
N ALA A 266 25.19 3.74 7.15
CA ALA A 266 25.28 5.20 7.13
C ALA A 266 23.88 5.79 6.91
N ILE A 267 23.62 6.89 7.60
CA ILE A 267 22.36 7.63 7.46
C ILE A 267 22.60 8.78 6.49
N ASP A 268 21.84 8.79 5.39
CA ASP A 268 21.85 9.89 4.42
C ASP A 268 21.17 11.15 4.99
N LEU A 269 21.29 12.26 4.26
CA LEU A 269 20.57 13.49 4.58
C LEU A 269 19.05 13.24 4.61
N PRO A 270 18.30 14.00 5.44
CA PRO A 270 16.85 13.81 5.60
C PRO A 270 16.09 13.74 4.27
N GLU A 271 16.34 14.67 3.37
CA GLU A 271 15.70 14.73 2.07
C GLU A 271 15.94 13.46 1.24
N GLN A 272 17.17 12.93 1.21
CA GLN A 272 17.51 11.73 0.45
C GLN A 272 16.87 10.47 1.05
N THR A 273 16.86 10.36 2.37
CA THR A 273 16.25 9.25 3.10
C THR A 273 14.74 9.23 2.88
N LEU A 274 14.07 10.38 3.04
CA LEU A 274 12.62 10.50 2.87
C LEU A 274 12.19 10.24 1.42
N ASN A 275 12.94 10.74 0.43
CA ASN A 275 12.63 10.53 -0.98
C ASN A 275 12.79 9.07 -1.43
N ARG A 276 13.55 8.24 -0.72
CA ARG A 276 13.71 6.82 -1.00
C ARG A 276 12.59 5.96 -0.40
N ARG A 277 11.88 6.44 0.60
CA ARG A 277 10.82 5.68 1.31
C ARG A 277 9.64 5.37 0.37
N PRO A 278 9.31 4.07 0.18
CA PRO A 278 8.21 3.68 -0.70
C PRO A 278 6.84 4.16 -0.20
N ASP A 279 6.61 4.20 1.12
CA ASP A 279 5.38 4.66 1.74
C ASP A 279 5.09 6.15 1.45
N LEU A 280 6.10 7.03 1.55
CA LEU A 280 5.97 8.44 1.20
C LEU A 280 5.71 8.64 -0.30
N ARG A 281 6.39 7.89 -1.14
CA ARG A 281 6.17 7.92 -2.58
C ARG A 281 4.78 7.40 -2.97
N ALA A 282 4.28 6.40 -2.25
CA ALA A 282 2.91 5.91 -2.42
C ALA A 282 1.89 6.98 -2.05
N ALA A 283 2.04 7.63 -0.90
CA ALA A 283 1.17 8.71 -0.46
C ALA A 283 1.18 9.90 -1.45
N TYR A 284 2.33 10.20 -2.05
CA TYR A 284 2.43 11.20 -3.11
C TYR A 284 1.67 10.78 -4.39
N ALA A 285 1.79 9.52 -4.82
CA ALA A 285 1.04 8.98 -5.96
C ALA A 285 -0.48 9.02 -5.69
N ALA A 286 -0.92 8.77 -4.45
CA ALA A 286 -2.31 8.88 -4.04
C ALA A 286 -2.87 10.31 -4.21
N ILE A 287 -2.10 11.35 -3.86
CA ILE A 287 -2.48 12.75 -4.10
C ILE A 287 -2.67 13.00 -5.59
N GLN A 288 -1.74 12.55 -6.42
CA GLN A 288 -1.82 12.73 -7.87
C GLN A 288 -3.02 11.99 -8.47
N ALA A 289 -3.32 10.77 -8.01
CA ALA A 289 -4.48 10.01 -8.44
C ALA A 289 -5.79 10.72 -8.06
N SER A 290 -5.88 11.23 -6.84
CA SER A 290 -7.05 11.97 -6.35
C SER A 290 -7.23 13.30 -7.13
N SER A 291 -6.14 14.02 -7.40
CA SER A 291 -6.17 15.24 -8.24
C SER A 291 -6.65 14.95 -9.66
N ALA A 292 -6.22 13.85 -10.28
CA ALA A 292 -6.72 13.43 -11.60
C ALA A 292 -8.23 13.13 -11.56
N ARG A 293 -8.74 12.50 -10.47
CA ARG A 293 -10.19 12.29 -10.28
C ARG A 293 -10.97 13.59 -10.09
N THR A 294 -10.37 14.57 -9.45
CA THR A 294 -10.96 15.91 -9.34
C THR A 294 -11.13 16.54 -10.73
N GLU A 295 -10.12 16.45 -11.60
CA GLU A 295 -10.25 16.92 -12.97
C GLU A 295 -11.35 16.17 -13.74
N VAL A 296 -11.50 14.86 -13.56
CA VAL A 296 -12.60 14.07 -14.13
C VAL A 296 -13.95 14.64 -13.70
N ALA A 297 -14.15 14.93 -12.41
CA ALA A 297 -15.41 15.45 -11.87
C ALA A 297 -15.73 16.86 -12.40
N TYR A 298 -14.75 17.74 -12.56
CA TYR A 298 -14.94 19.02 -13.20
C TYR A 298 -15.30 18.90 -14.70
N LYS A 299 -14.72 17.90 -15.40
CA LYS A 299 -15.05 17.63 -16.80
C LYS A 299 -16.43 17.00 -17.00
N ASP A 300 -17.05 16.46 -15.93
CA ASP A 300 -18.46 16.03 -15.94
C ASP A 300 -19.46 17.22 -16.08
N LEU A 301 -19.02 18.44 -15.79
CA LEU A 301 -19.78 19.66 -16.04
C LEU A 301 -19.81 20.05 -17.51
N LEU A 302 -18.97 19.47 -18.36
CA LEU A 302 -18.82 19.80 -19.77
C LEU A 302 -19.72 18.93 -20.67
N PRO A 303 -20.06 19.41 -21.90
CA PRO A 303 -20.86 18.61 -22.84
C PRO A 303 -20.15 17.30 -23.23
N SER A 304 -20.89 16.20 -23.29
CA SER A 304 -20.41 14.89 -23.79
C SER A 304 -20.91 14.62 -25.20
N LEU A 305 -20.04 14.01 -26.02
CA LEU A 305 -20.39 13.56 -27.38
C LEU A 305 -20.37 12.01 -27.42
N SER A 306 -21.52 11.43 -27.73
CA SER A 306 -21.65 9.99 -27.94
C SER A 306 -22.00 9.70 -29.41
N LEU A 307 -21.45 8.62 -29.93
CA LEU A 307 -21.74 8.07 -31.25
C LEU A 307 -22.31 6.66 -31.08
N GLN A 308 -23.41 6.37 -31.77
CA GLN A 308 -24.03 5.06 -31.75
C GLN A 308 -24.36 4.64 -33.18
N ALA A 309 -23.89 3.48 -33.59
CA ALA A 309 -24.29 2.83 -34.84
C ALA A 309 -25.06 1.55 -34.50
N VAL A 310 -26.21 1.36 -35.11
CA VAL A 310 -27.05 0.17 -34.92
C VAL A 310 -27.37 -0.42 -36.26
N LEU A 311 -27.21 -1.74 -36.37
CA LEU A 311 -27.72 -2.58 -37.46
C LEU A 311 -28.77 -3.47 -36.84
N GLU A 312 -30.04 -3.31 -37.26
CA GLU A 312 -31.17 -4.07 -36.75
C GLU A 312 -31.98 -4.74 -37.86
N ASP A 313 -32.56 -5.87 -37.53
CA ASP A 313 -33.54 -6.52 -38.38
C ASP A 313 -34.73 -6.99 -37.53
N VAL A 314 -35.96 -6.71 -37.99
CA VAL A 314 -37.19 -7.06 -37.28
C VAL A 314 -38.06 -7.87 -38.21
N GLY A 315 -38.41 -9.09 -37.77
CA GLY A 315 -39.24 -10.01 -38.55
C GLY A 315 -40.38 -10.62 -37.76
N SER A 316 -41.30 -11.30 -38.49
CA SER A 316 -42.44 -12.03 -37.90
C SER A 316 -42.07 -13.42 -37.38
N SER A 317 -40.83 -13.86 -37.58
CA SER A 317 -40.30 -15.12 -37.08
C SER A 317 -38.82 -14.99 -36.71
N PRO A 318 -38.26 -15.83 -35.83
CA PRO A 318 -36.84 -15.76 -35.45
C PRO A 318 -35.89 -15.87 -36.65
N ARG A 319 -36.27 -16.63 -37.69
CA ARG A 319 -35.45 -16.77 -38.89
C ARG A 319 -35.50 -15.53 -39.79
N ALA A 320 -36.64 -14.84 -39.82
CA ALA A 320 -36.82 -13.62 -40.62
C ALA A 320 -36.11 -12.40 -40.02
N SER A 321 -35.73 -12.44 -38.73
CA SER A 321 -34.98 -11.37 -38.04
C SER A 321 -33.47 -11.62 -37.99
N LEU A 322 -32.93 -12.62 -38.69
CA LEU A 322 -31.49 -12.92 -38.73
C LEU A 322 -30.81 -12.19 -39.91
N PHE A 323 -30.86 -10.85 -39.89
CA PHE A 323 -30.24 -9.97 -40.88
C PHE A 323 -30.58 -10.29 -42.33
N THR A 324 -31.86 -10.63 -42.59
CA THR A 324 -32.40 -10.89 -43.95
C THR A 324 -32.69 -9.60 -44.68
N ALA A 325 -33.10 -8.55 -43.97
CA ALA A 325 -33.36 -7.21 -44.48
C ALA A 325 -32.93 -6.13 -43.48
N PRO A 326 -31.63 -6.08 -43.10
CA PRO A 326 -31.17 -5.22 -42.01
C PRO A 326 -31.28 -3.76 -42.37
N VAL A 327 -31.65 -2.95 -41.35
CA VAL A 327 -31.67 -1.48 -41.41
C VAL A 327 -30.52 -1.00 -40.53
N TRP A 328 -29.79 -0.02 -41.03
CA TRP A 328 -28.73 0.60 -40.23
C TRP A 328 -29.08 2.04 -39.84
N SER A 329 -28.63 2.46 -38.68
CA SER A 329 -28.73 3.86 -38.22
C SER A 329 -27.42 4.30 -37.61
N LEU A 330 -27.10 5.60 -37.74
CA LEU A 330 -25.97 6.25 -37.10
C LEU A 330 -26.48 7.50 -36.37
N LEU A 331 -26.25 7.57 -35.05
CA LEU A 331 -26.65 8.68 -34.20
C LEU A 331 -25.42 9.31 -33.58
N GLY A 332 -25.27 10.63 -33.76
CA GLY A 332 -24.34 11.45 -32.99
C GLY A 332 -25.13 12.34 -32.04
N GLN A 333 -24.85 12.26 -30.74
CA GLN A 333 -25.56 13.00 -29.71
C GLN A 333 -24.60 13.83 -28.87
N LEU A 334 -24.81 15.16 -28.84
CA LEU A 334 -24.13 16.09 -27.92
C LEU A 334 -25.08 16.44 -26.78
N THR A 335 -24.67 16.10 -25.53
CA THR A 335 -25.48 16.35 -24.34
C THR A 335 -24.72 17.26 -23.39
N ALA A 336 -25.33 18.39 -22.97
CA ALA A 336 -24.75 19.30 -22.00
C ALA A 336 -25.61 19.34 -20.72
N PRO A 337 -25.04 19.13 -19.54
CA PRO A 337 -25.77 19.26 -18.28
C PRO A 337 -25.94 20.74 -17.93
N LEU A 338 -27.12 21.29 -18.17
CA LEU A 338 -27.39 22.71 -17.87
C LEU A 338 -27.78 22.97 -16.41
N TYR A 339 -28.55 22.04 -15.82
CA TYR A 339 -28.99 22.14 -14.44
C TYR A 339 -29.34 20.75 -13.90
N GLN A 340 -28.68 20.35 -12.81
CA GLN A 340 -28.91 19.08 -12.12
C GLN A 340 -29.01 19.27 -10.60
N GLY A 341 -29.70 20.35 -10.15
CA GLY A 341 -29.90 20.60 -8.74
C GLY A 341 -28.62 20.79 -7.90
N GLY A 342 -27.49 21.11 -8.53
CA GLY A 342 -26.20 21.28 -7.87
C GLY A 342 -25.38 19.98 -7.71
N GLN A 343 -25.92 18.81 -8.11
CA GLN A 343 -25.29 17.49 -7.87
C GLN A 343 -23.86 17.40 -8.43
N LEU A 344 -23.63 17.78 -9.69
CA LEU A 344 -22.30 17.68 -10.31
C LEU A 344 -21.28 18.63 -9.68
N ARG A 345 -21.71 19.80 -9.22
CA ARG A 345 -20.82 20.73 -8.51
C ARG A 345 -20.45 20.20 -7.14
N ALA A 346 -21.42 19.63 -6.41
CA ALA A 346 -21.15 18.98 -5.13
C ALA A 346 -20.20 17.78 -5.29
N GLU A 347 -20.36 17.00 -6.36
CA GLU A 347 -19.42 15.89 -6.66
C GLU A 347 -18.00 16.41 -6.91
N ALA A 348 -17.84 17.48 -7.70
CA ALA A 348 -16.53 18.08 -7.93
C ALA A 348 -15.91 18.61 -6.61
N GLU A 349 -16.68 19.25 -5.75
CA GLU A 349 -16.24 19.71 -4.42
C GLU A 349 -15.85 18.54 -3.53
N ILE A 350 -16.59 17.42 -3.55
CA ILE A 350 -16.23 16.20 -2.81
C ILE A 350 -14.86 15.70 -3.26
N ARG A 351 -14.60 15.60 -4.57
CA ARG A 351 -13.29 15.14 -5.10
C ARG A 351 -12.15 16.07 -4.71
N GLU A 352 -12.40 17.36 -4.67
CA GLU A 352 -11.42 18.36 -4.23
C GLU A 352 -11.07 18.17 -2.74
N LEU A 353 -12.08 17.95 -1.89
CA LEU A 353 -11.88 17.65 -0.48
C LEU A 353 -11.17 16.29 -0.25
N GLU A 354 -11.45 15.28 -1.06
CA GLU A 354 -10.74 14.00 -1.03
C GLU A 354 -9.25 14.17 -1.39
N THR A 355 -8.92 15.06 -2.33
CA THR A 355 -7.53 15.40 -2.65
C THR A 355 -6.85 16.10 -1.46
N ALA A 356 -7.55 17.01 -0.79
CA ALA A 356 -7.05 17.64 0.43
C ALA A 356 -6.84 16.63 1.58
N ILE A 357 -7.71 15.63 1.71
CA ILE A 357 -7.54 14.51 2.66
C ILE A 357 -6.27 13.71 2.32
N SER A 358 -6.06 13.36 1.05
CA SER A 358 -4.86 12.63 0.61
C SER A 358 -3.57 13.39 0.95
N TYR A 359 -3.59 14.72 0.83
CA TYR A 359 -2.47 15.55 1.26
C TYR A 359 -2.23 15.50 2.78
N GLN A 360 -3.28 15.51 3.60
CA GLN A 360 -3.10 15.36 5.06
C GLN A 360 -2.59 13.96 5.44
N GLN A 361 -3.00 12.91 4.72
CA GLN A 361 -2.46 11.56 4.88
C GLN A 361 -0.96 11.50 4.54
N TYR A 362 -0.53 12.18 3.48
CA TYR A 362 0.89 12.33 3.17
C TYR A 362 1.66 12.99 4.33
N ARG A 363 1.13 14.08 4.90
CA ARG A 363 1.76 14.76 6.04
C ARG A 363 1.87 13.86 7.26
N ASP A 364 0.84 13.07 7.55
CA ASP A 364 0.85 12.11 8.64
C ASP A 364 1.94 11.04 8.40
N THR A 365 2.02 10.48 7.21
CA THR A 365 3.08 9.52 6.83
C THR A 365 4.48 10.14 6.97
N LEU A 366 4.65 11.41 6.57
CA LEU A 366 5.92 12.12 6.71
C LEU A 366 6.32 12.31 8.17
N LEU A 367 5.39 12.74 9.03
CA LEU A 367 5.64 12.93 10.46
C LEU A 367 6.01 11.60 11.15
N ASN A 368 5.29 10.52 10.80
CA ASN A 368 5.59 9.19 11.30
C ASN A 368 6.99 8.72 10.85
N ALA A 369 7.34 8.93 9.59
CA ALA A 369 8.65 8.57 9.04
C ALA A 369 9.79 9.31 9.76
N VAL A 370 9.64 10.61 10.01
CA VAL A 370 10.62 11.40 10.76
C VAL A 370 10.74 10.88 12.20
N THR A 371 9.60 10.66 12.86
CA THR A 371 9.56 10.16 14.25
C THR A 371 10.25 8.80 14.38
N GLU A 372 9.99 7.87 13.46
CA GLU A 372 10.63 6.55 13.44
C GLU A 372 12.16 6.65 13.36
N ILE A 373 12.67 7.50 12.46
CA ILE A 373 14.11 7.66 12.27
C ILE A 373 14.76 8.30 13.52
N GLU A 374 14.17 9.36 14.06
CA GLU A 374 14.70 10.03 15.26
C GLU A 374 14.68 9.12 16.48
N GLN A 375 13.62 8.31 16.65
CA GLN A 375 13.55 7.33 17.73
C GLN A 375 14.60 6.23 17.57
N ALA A 376 14.80 5.71 16.35
CA ALA A 376 15.84 4.70 16.09
C ALA A 376 17.25 5.22 16.40
N LEU A 377 17.57 6.44 15.97
CA LEU A 377 18.86 7.10 16.26
C LEU A 377 19.08 7.32 17.76
N SER A 378 18.05 7.81 18.45
CA SER A 378 18.13 8.03 19.90
C SER A 378 18.34 6.71 20.65
N GLN A 379 17.65 5.65 20.24
CA GLN A 379 17.79 4.32 20.83
C GLN A 379 19.18 3.72 20.59
N GLU A 380 19.70 3.82 19.37
CA GLU A 380 21.05 3.37 19.04
C GLU A 380 22.09 4.01 19.97
N GLN A 381 22.07 5.34 20.10
CA GLN A 381 23.00 6.06 20.97
C GLN A 381 22.88 5.65 22.45
N ALA A 382 21.65 5.42 22.93
CA ALA A 382 21.41 4.95 24.28
C ALA A 382 22.02 3.57 24.52
N LEU A 383 21.83 2.64 23.55
CA LEU A 383 22.38 1.29 23.62
C LEU A 383 23.91 1.26 23.59
N VAL A 384 24.54 2.08 22.73
CA VAL A 384 26.01 2.21 22.71
C VAL A 384 26.56 2.65 24.07
N LYS A 385 25.96 3.65 24.70
CA LYS A 385 26.36 4.11 26.03
C LYS A 385 26.13 3.04 27.11
N GLN A 386 25.01 2.34 27.04
CA GLN A 386 24.70 1.24 27.95
C GLN A 386 25.72 0.11 27.83
N GLN A 387 26.08 -0.27 26.61
CA GLN A 387 27.11 -1.27 26.37
C GLN A 387 28.46 -0.87 27.01
N GLN A 388 28.91 0.37 26.78
CA GLN A 388 30.16 0.89 27.38
C GLN A 388 30.16 0.82 28.92
N HIS A 389 29.03 1.13 29.55
CA HIS A 389 28.92 1.03 31.01
C HIS A 389 28.95 -0.43 31.51
N ILE A 390 28.32 -1.35 30.81
CA ILE A 390 28.33 -2.79 31.13
C ILE A 390 29.75 -3.37 30.96
N GLU A 391 30.45 -3.02 29.88
CA GLU A 391 31.84 -3.44 29.64
C GLU A 391 32.76 -2.93 30.73
N THR A 392 32.59 -1.68 31.17
CA THR A 392 33.34 -1.12 32.27
C THR A 392 33.07 -1.86 33.58
N ALA A 393 31.82 -2.23 33.84
CA ALA A 393 31.45 -2.98 35.04
C ALA A 393 32.02 -4.40 35.05
N LEU A 394 32.12 -5.03 33.86
CA LEU A 394 32.73 -6.37 33.72
C LEU A 394 34.25 -6.35 33.89
N ALA A 395 34.89 -5.25 33.54
CA ALA A 395 36.36 -5.09 33.68
C ALA A 395 36.83 -4.74 35.10
N SER A 396 35.94 -4.31 36.00
CA SER A 396 36.22 -3.94 37.37
C SER A 396 36.07 -5.10 38.36
#